data_1e9f8bf2f53df05e5623534652e0f0b6
#
_entry.id   1e9f8bf2f53df05e5623534652e0f0b6
#
_cell.length_a   1.000
_cell.length_b   1.000
_cell.length_c   1.000
_cell.angle_alpha   90.00
_cell.angle_beta   90.00
_cell.angle_gamma   90.00
#
_symmetry.space_group_name_H-M   'P 1'
#
loop_
_entity.id
_entity.type
_entity.pdbx_description
1 polymer ?
#
loop_
_entity_poly.entity_id
_entity_poly.type
_entity_poly.pdbx_seq_one_letter_code
_entity_poly.pdbx_strand_id
1 'polypeptide(L)'
;MKPILVINSGSSSLKYQVVDSESEKSLLAGTIERVTDHAAAFAEMLSELSASGIEPIAVGHRVVHGGERFSQPVLIDDAVENAISELIPLAPLHNPGNLAGIRAARRAFPKLAQVAVFDTAFHQSMPESAYRYAIDHELADKYSIRRYGFHGSSHSFVSRKAAEFLGKKPEEFNGIVLHLGNGASACAIQGGKSIDTSMGMTPLQGLVMGSRSGDIDPAIVFYLMREAGMSADEVDALLNKKSGMLGLTGVSDFRDVTERAAAGDQAAMVALEIFTSRVRHYLGAYLVELGRCDAIVFTGGVGENAAGERAAVCANLSALGIELDDEKNAVRSKEARDISTDPSQVRILVVPTNEELEIALQAQRLI
;
A
#
# COMPACT_ATOMS: atom_id res chain seq x y z
N MET A 1 -7.31 -28.24 -0.94
CA MET A 1 -6.30 -27.33 -1.52
C MET A 1 -6.93 -26.59 -2.68
N LYS A 2 -6.95 -25.26 -2.61
CA LYS A 2 -7.49 -24.36 -3.64
C LYS A 2 -6.42 -23.36 -4.08
N PRO A 3 -5.50 -23.78 -4.95
CA PRO A 3 -4.39 -22.94 -5.37
C PRO A 3 -4.87 -21.82 -6.28
N ILE A 4 -4.57 -20.58 -5.93
CA ILE A 4 -4.85 -19.39 -6.72
C ILE A 4 -3.52 -18.75 -7.11
N LEU A 5 -3.33 -18.53 -8.41
CA LEU A 5 -2.19 -17.79 -8.92
C LEU A 5 -2.46 -16.31 -8.77
N VAL A 6 -1.64 -15.61 -8.02
CA VAL A 6 -1.69 -14.15 -7.86
C VAL A 6 -0.59 -13.53 -8.70
N ILE A 7 -0.96 -12.54 -9.50
CA ILE A 7 -0.06 -11.82 -10.39
C ILE A 7 -0.08 -10.33 -10.05
N ASN A 8 1.10 -9.79 -9.80
CA ASN A 8 1.35 -8.37 -9.63
C ASN A 8 2.36 -7.93 -10.72
N SER A 9 1.82 -7.47 -11.85
CA SER A 9 2.60 -7.02 -13.01
C SER A 9 2.80 -5.51 -12.93
N GLY A 10 4.01 -5.09 -12.60
CA GLY A 10 4.44 -3.69 -12.62
C GLY A 10 5.05 -3.27 -13.96
N SER A 11 5.51 -2.01 -14.06
CA SER A 11 6.18 -1.49 -15.26
C SER A 11 7.54 -2.14 -15.56
N SER A 12 8.24 -2.62 -14.52
CA SER A 12 9.60 -3.17 -14.62
C SER A 12 9.80 -4.47 -13.85
N SER A 13 8.73 -5.06 -13.32
CA SER A 13 8.80 -6.31 -12.57
C SER A 13 7.50 -7.10 -12.70
N LEU A 14 7.62 -8.42 -12.62
CA LEU A 14 6.51 -9.36 -12.51
C LEU A 14 6.71 -10.15 -11.23
N LYS A 15 5.86 -9.93 -10.24
CA LYS A 15 5.78 -10.76 -9.02
C LYS A 15 4.60 -11.70 -9.13
N TYR A 16 4.80 -12.93 -8.70
CA TYR A 16 3.73 -13.92 -8.69
C TYR A 16 3.86 -14.83 -7.49
N GLN A 17 2.71 -15.34 -7.07
CA GLN A 17 2.63 -16.30 -5.99
C GLN A 17 1.44 -17.24 -6.23
N VAL A 18 1.63 -18.54 -5.99
CA VAL A 18 0.51 -19.46 -5.87
C VAL A 18 0.20 -19.65 -4.39
N VAL A 19 -1.00 -19.28 -4.01
CA VAL A 19 -1.48 -19.37 -2.62
C VAL A 19 -2.58 -20.40 -2.54
N ASP A 20 -2.45 -21.34 -1.59
CA ASP A 20 -3.57 -22.19 -1.21
C ASP A 20 -4.51 -21.39 -0.30
N SER A 21 -5.65 -20.99 -0.84
CA SER A 21 -6.59 -20.13 -0.15
C SER A 21 -7.35 -20.81 1.02
N GLU A 22 -7.27 -22.13 1.15
CA GLU A 22 -7.83 -22.86 2.29
C GLU A 22 -6.86 -22.90 3.48
N SER A 23 -5.58 -23.16 3.23
CA SER A 23 -4.56 -23.23 4.28
C SER A 23 -3.82 -21.91 4.49
N GLU A 24 -4.11 -20.90 3.68
CA GLU A 24 -3.43 -19.58 3.64
C GLU A 24 -1.91 -19.67 3.42
N LYS A 25 -1.41 -20.75 2.84
CA LYS A 25 0.01 -21.01 2.62
C LYS A 25 0.45 -20.67 1.20
N SER A 26 1.63 -20.07 1.09
CA SER A 26 2.33 -19.94 -0.18
C SER A 26 2.85 -21.31 -0.65
N LEU A 27 2.50 -21.69 -1.85
CA LEU A 27 2.93 -22.93 -2.49
C LEU A 27 4.09 -22.71 -3.47
N LEU A 28 4.11 -21.54 -4.13
CA LEU A 28 5.14 -21.09 -5.07
C LEU A 28 5.21 -19.57 -5.02
N ALA A 29 6.39 -19.00 -5.08
CA ALA A 29 6.56 -17.54 -5.21
C ALA A 29 7.77 -17.22 -6.06
N GLY A 30 7.68 -16.19 -6.90
CA GLY A 30 8.78 -15.71 -7.71
C GLY A 30 8.68 -14.22 -8.00
N THR A 31 9.82 -13.65 -8.39
CA THR A 31 9.92 -12.25 -8.81
C THR A 31 10.89 -12.18 -9.99
N ILE A 32 10.42 -11.63 -11.10
CA ILE A 32 11.23 -11.34 -12.29
C ILE A 32 11.41 -9.84 -12.32
N GLU A 33 12.65 -9.40 -12.17
CA GLU A 33 13.02 -7.98 -12.14
C GLU A 33 13.53 -7.51 -13.51
N ARG A 34 13.58 -6.18 -13.70
CA ARG A 34 14.08 -5.53 -14.93
C ARG A 34 13.36 -6.00 -16.19
N VAL A 35 12.05 -6.21 -16.06
CA VAL A 35 11.20 -6.63 -17.17
C VAL A 35 11.19 -5.55 -18.25
N THR A 36 11.73 -5.86 -19.41
CA THR A 36 11.65 -5.04 -20.63
C THR A 36 10.67 -5.65 -21.65
N ASP A 37 10.42 -6.95 -21.51
CA ASP A 37 9.44 -7.71 -22.29
C ASP A 37 8.53 -8.51 -21.33
N HIS A 38 7.31 -8.06 -21.17
CA HIS A 38 6.31 -8.72 -20.32
C HIS A 38 5.93 -10.12 -20.83
N ALA A 39 6.03 -10.37 -22.15
CA ALA A 39 5.71 -11.70 -22.69
C ALA A 39 6.79 -12.71 -22.31
N ALA A 40 8.06 -12.32 -22.37
CA ALA A 40 9.19 -13.17 -21.95
C ALA A 40 9.14 -13.46 -20.44
N ALA A 41 8.91 -12.43 -19.61
CA ALA A 41 8.76 -12.60 -18.17
C ALA A 41 7.57 -13.52 -17.83
N PHE A 42 6.48 -13.39 -18.54
CA PHE A 42 5.32 -14.25 -18.35
C PHE A 42 5.60 -15.71 -18.74
N ALA A 43 6.35 -15.95 -19.83
CA ALA A 43 6.76 -17.28 -20.24
C ALA A 43 7.69 -17.94 -19.21
N GLU A 44 8.59 -17.19 -18.58
CA GLU A 44 9.44 -17.67 -17.47
C GLU A 44 8.59 -18.09 -16.27
N MET A 45 7.66 -17.25 -15.82
CA MET A 45 6.71 -17.61 -14.76
C MET A 45 5.94 -18.88 -15.08
N LEU A 46 5.42 -19.03 -16.31
CA LEU A 46 4.70 -20.22 -16.73
C LEU A 46 5.57 -21.49 -16.70
N SER A 47 6.86 -21.37 -17.05
CA SER A 47 7.82 -22.46 -16.97
C SER A 47 8.02 -22.92 -15.52
N GLU A 48 8.20 -21.98 -14.59
CA GLU A 48 8.34 -22.31 -13.16
C GLU A 48 7.05 -22.92 -12.60
N LEU A 49 5.89 -22.36 -12.95
CA LEU A 49 4.60 -22.91 -12.53
C LEU A 49 4.42 -24.35 -13.04
N SER A 50 4.74 -24.61 -14.31
CA SER A 50 4.67 -25.95 -14.91
C SER A 50 5.63 -26.93 -14.22
N ALA A 51 6.85 -26.50 -13.93
CA ALA A 51 7.86 -27.32 -13.22
C ALA A 51 7.43 -27.67 -11.78
N SER A 52 6.64 -26.81 -11.14
CA SER A 52 6.12 -27.06 -9.80
C SER A 52 5.02 -28.15 -9.74
N GLY A 53 4.38 -28.46 -10.88
CA GLY A 53 3.24 -29.36 -10.94
C GLY A 53 1.97 -28.83 -10.26
N ILE A 54 1.92 -27.55 -9.90
CA ILE A 54 0.75 -26.93 -9.27
C ILE A 54 -0.20 -26.42 -10.35
N GLU A 55 -1.45 -26.86 -10.30
CA GLU A 55 -2.51 -26.38 -11.20
C GLU A 55 -3.39 -25.36 -10.47
N PRO A 56 -3.31 -24.07 -10.80
CA PRO A 56 -4.18 -23.06 -10.19
C PRO A 56 -5.63 -23.23 -10.68
N ILE A 57 -6.58 -22.94 -9.78
CA ILE A 57 -8.01 -22.97 -10.10
C ILE A 57 -8.55 -21.64 -10.58
N ALA A 58 -7.83 -20.55 -10.31
CA ALA A 58 -8.13 -19.18 -10.74
C ALA A 58 -6.88 -18.32 -10.73
N VAL A 59 -6.98 -17.13 -11.34
CA VAL A 59 -5.91 -16.12 -11.33
C VAL A 59 -6.44 -14.82 -10.71
N GLY A 60 -5.77 -14.33 -9.68
CA GLY A 60 -5.99 -13.03 -9.08
C GLY A 60 -4.97 -12.01 -9.62
N HIS A 61 -5.43 -10.83 -9.99
CA HIS A 61 -4.58 -9.75 -10.50
C HIS A 61 -4.65 -8.55 -9.58
N ARG A 62 -3.49 -8.05 -9.15
CA ARG A 62 -3.42 -6.73 -8.56
C ARG A 62 -3.55 -5.69 -9.66
N VAL A 63 -4.47 -4.74 -9.49
CA VAL A 63 -4.64 -3.55 -10.31
C VAL A 63 -4.50 -2.33 -9.43
N VAL A 64 -3.59 -1.43 -9.75
CA VAL A 64 -3.29 -0.30 -8.86
C VAL A 64 -4.45 0.68 -8.78
N HIS A 65 -5.13 0.99 -9.87
CA HIS A 65 -6.18 2.00 -9.88
C HIS A 65 -7.49 1.49 -10.47
N GLY A 66 -8.54 1.48 -9.65
CA GLY A 66 -9.89 1.06 -10.03
C GLY A 66 -10.85 2.22 -10.36
N GLY A 67 -10.38 3.48 -10.21
CA GLY A 67 -11.24 4.65 -10.37
C GLY A 67 -12.40 4.63 -9.38
N GLU A 68 -13.49 5.24 -9.76
CA GLU A 68 -14.77 5.19 -9.04
C GLU A 68 -15.59 3.95 -9.40
N ARG A 69 -15.23 3.25 -10.48
CA ARG A 69 -16.01 2.13 -11.04
C ARG A 69 -15.86 0.85 -10.21
N PHE A 70 -14.70 0.64 -9.57
CA PHE A 70 -14.39 -0.62 -8.91
C PHE A 70 -14.18 -0.42 -7.41
N SER A 71 -15.21 -0.72 -6.64
CA SER A 71 -15.21 -0.72 -5.17
C SER A 71 -15.06 -2.12 -4.56
N GLN A 72 -15.01 -3.15 -5.41
CA GLN A 72 -14.91 -4.57 -5.03
C GLN A 72 -14.09 -5.32 -6.08
N PRO A 73 -13.57 -6.52 -5.76
CA PRO A 73 -12.97 -7.39 -6.76
C PRO A 73 -14.01 -7.81 -7.81
N VAL A 74 -13.58 -7.98 -9.05
CA VAL A 74 -14.48 -8.33 -10.16
C VAL A 74 -13.88 -9.43 -11.05
N LEU A 75 -14.74 -10.27 -11.61
CA LEU A 75 -14.36 -11.20 -12.68
C LEU A 75 -14.02 -10.39 -13.94
N ILE A 76 -12.88 -10.72 -14.55
CA ILE A 76 -12.38 -10.00 -15.72
C ILE A 76 -13.01 -10.62 -17.00
N ASP A 77 -13.84 -9.82 -17.63
CA ASP A 77 -14.29 -9.99 -19.02
C ASP A 77 -13.70 -8.89 -19.93
N ASP A 78 -14.14 -8.82 -21.16
CA ASP A 78 -13.67 -7.79 -22.11
C ASP A 78 -14.13 -6.38 -21.70
N ALA A 79 -15.28 -6.24 -21.03
CA ALA A 79 -15.80 -4.96 -20.56
C ALA A 79 -14.95 -4.44 -19.39
N VAL A 80 -14.57 -5.32 -18.44
CA VAL A 80 -13.68 -4.97 -17.32
C VAL A 80 -12.28 -4.63 -17.83
N GLU A 81 -11.74 -5.40 -18.79
CA GLU A 81 -10.44 -5.10 -19.38
C GLU A 81 -10.42 -3.72 -20.06
N ASN A 82 -11.47 -3.38 -20.82
CA ASN A 82 -11.63 -2.07 -21.44
C ASN A 82 -11.76 -0.96 -20.38
N ALA A 83 -12.52 -1.19 -19.32
CA ALA A 83 -12.66 -0.22 -18.23
C ALA A 83 -11.32 0.06 -17.52
N ILE A 84 -10.50 -0.98 -17.27
CA ILE A 84 -9.15 -0.80 -16.72
C ILE A 84 -8.27 0.00 -17.69
N SER A 85 -8.41 -0.22 -19.00
CA SER A 85 -7.69 0.56 -20.02
C SER A 85 -8.07 2.04 -20.03
N GLU A 86 -9.36 2.36 -19.85
CA GLU A 86 -9.84 3.74 -19.74
C GLU A 86 -9.32 4.46 -18.48
N LEU A 87 -8.93 3.72 -17.45
CA LEU A 87 -8.35 4.26 -16.20
C LEU A 87 -6.83 4.50 -16.28
N ILE A 88 -6.16 4.19 -17.40
CA ILE A 88 -4.72 4.46 -17.57
C ILE A 88 -4.34 5.92 -17.27
N PRO A 89 -5.11 6.96 -17.68
CA PRO A 89 -4.78 8.34 -17.35
C PRO A 89 -4.68 8.65 -15.85
N LEU A 90 -5.38 7.89 -14.99
CA LEU A 90 -5.29 8.04 -13.52
C LEU A 90 -4.06 7.34 -12.92
N ALA A 91 -3.50 6.33 -13.60
CA ALA A 91 -2.33 5.59 -13.15
C ALA A 91 -1.40 5.20 -14.33
N PRO A 92 -0.84 6.18 -15.05
CA PRO A 92 -0.07 5.93 -16.27
C PRO A 92 1.21 5.12 -16.04
N LEU A 93 1.74 5.12 -14.81
CA LEU A 93 2.94 4.37 -14.44
C LEU A 93 2.64 2.92 -14.02
N HIS A 94 1.37 2.55 -13.80
CA HIS A 94 1.00 1.27 -13.19
C HIS A 94 0.00 0.47 -14.03
N ASN A 95 -1.16 1.03 -14.35
CA ASN A 95 -2.24 0.31 -15.04
C ASN A 95 -1.83 -0.30 -16.39
N PRO A 96 -0.95 0.30 -17.21
CA PRO A 96 -0.47 -0.36 -18.45
C PRO A 96 0.20 -1.70 -18.17
N GLY A 97 1.09 -1.78 -17.17
CA GLY A 97 1.74 -3.03 -16.75
C GLY A 97 0.75 -4.05 -16.20
N ASN A 98 -0.21 -3.61 -15.36
CA ASN A 98 -1.26 -4.48 -14.85
C ASN A 98 -2.09 -5.08 -15.99
N LEU A 99 -2.50 -4.27 -16.96
CA LEU A 99 -3.27 -4.69 -18.11
C LEU A 99 -2.50 -5.67 -19.02
N ALA A 100 -1.19 -5.46 -19.21
CA ALA A 100 -0.35 -6.39 -19.93
C ALA A 100 -0.30 -7.77 -19.27
N GLY A 101 -0.18 -7.80 -17.93
CA GLY A 101 -0.25 -9.03 -17.12
C GLY A 101 -1.59 -9.75 -17.25
N ILE A 102 -2.70 -9.01 -17.16
CA ILE A 102 -4.06 -9.55 -17.33
C ILE A 102 -4.20 -10.20 -18.71
N ARG A 103 -3.83 -9.50 -19.76
CA ARG A 103 -3.92 -10.00 -21.15
C ARG A 103 -3.07 -11.24 -21.38
N ALA A 104 -1.88 -11.30 -20.79
CA ALA A 104 -1.01 -12.47 -20.87
C ALA A 104 -1.62 -13.67 -20.13
N ALA A 105 -2.17 -13.47 -18.92
CA ALA A 105 -2.80 -14.52 -18.14
C ALA A 105 -4.07 -15.07 -18.81
N ARG A 106 -4.92 -14.20 -19.37
CA ARG A 106 -6.13 -14.61 -20.09
C ARG A 106 -5.80 -15.49 -21.32
N ARG A 107 -4.68 -15.20 -22.00
CA ARG A 107 -4.21 -16.05 -23.11
C ARG A 107 -3.65 -17.38 -22.62
N ALA A 108 -2.89 -17.38 -21.53
CA ALA A 108 -2.27 -18.59 -20.98
C ALA A 108 -3.29 -19.52 -20.30
N PHE A 109 -4.28 -18.97 -19.65
CA PHE A 109 -5.29 -19.67 -18.88
C PHE A 109 -6.73 -19.33 -19.33
N PRO A 110 -7.11 -19.66 -20.58
CA PRO A 110 -8.38 -19.20 -21.16
C PRO A 110 -9.63 -19.83 -20.49
N LYS A 111 -9.45 -20.85 -19.69
CA LYS A 111 -10.55 -21.54 -18.98
C LYS A 111 -10.64 -21.19 -17.51
N LEU A 112 -9.62 -20.54 -16.94
CA LEU A 112 -9.62 -20.15 -15.55
C LEU A 112 -10.32 -18.81 -15.36
N ALA A 113 -11.05 -18.71 -14.24
CA ALA A 113 -11.56 -17.41 -13.77
C ALA A 113 -10.40 -16.46 -13.51
N GLN A 114 -10.53 -15.22 -14.01
CA GLN A 114 -9.56 -14.15 -13.82
C GLN A 114 -10.23 -13.08 -12.97
N VAL A 115 -9.62 -12.67 -11.88
CA VAL A 115 -10.18 -11.69 -10.93
C VAL A 115 -9.27 -10.48 -10.80
N ALA A 116 -9.80 -9.27 -10.99
CA ALA A 116 -9.10 -8.02 -10.68
C ALA A 116 -9.40 -7.60 -9.24
N VAL A 117 -8.33 -7.30 -8.50
CA VAL A 117 -8.37 -6.73 -7.15
C VAL A 117 -7.66 -5.39 -7.19
N PHE A 118 -8.36 -4.34 -6.77
CA PHE A 118 -7.90 -2.95 -6.93
C PHE A 118 -7.36 -2.38 -5.62
N ASP A 119 -6.18 -1.76 -5.66
CA ASP A 119 -5.59 -1.11 -4.49
C ASP A 119 -6.46 0.02 -3.93
N THR A 120 -7.26 0.66 -4.79
CA THR A 120 -8.16 1.75 -4.42
C THR A 120 -9.49 1.28 -3.84
N ALA A 121 -9.87 0.00 -4.01
CA ALA A 121 -11.21 -0.50 -3.69
C ALA A 121 -11.56 -0.37 -2.20
N PHE A 122 -10.62 -0.70 -1.30
CA PHE A 122 -10.85 -0.63 0.15
C PHE A 122 -11.20 0.79 0.62
N HIS A 123 -10.69 1.80 -0.06
CA HIS A 123 -10.87 3.21 0.28
C HIS A 123 -12.15 3.83 -0.33
N GLN A 124 -12.91 3.08 -1.13
CA GLN A 124 -14.18 3.59 -1.70
C GLN A 124 -15.27 3.82 -0.65
N SER A 125 -15.06 3.34 0.58
CA SER A 125 -15.96 3.61 1.72
C SER A 125 -15.75 4.97 2.38
N MET A 126 -14.73 5.75 1.98
CA MET A 126 -14.50 7.10 2.50
C MET A 126 -15.72 8.01 2.27
N PRO A 127 -16.11 8.81 3.28
CA PRO A 127 -17.15 9.82 3.11
C PRO A 127 -16.70 10.92 2.15
N GLU A 128 -17.66 11.64 1.57
CA GLU A 128 -17.38 12.71 0.61
C GLU A 128 -16.44 13.78 1.15
N SER A 129 -16.57 14.13 2.42
CA SER A 129 -15.70 15.08 3.11
C SER A 129 -14.24 14.66 3.19
N ALA A 130 -13.93 13.37 3.12
CA ALA A 130 -12.57 12.84 3.16
C ALA A 130 -11.98 12.68 1.74
N TYR A 131 -12.81 12.32 0.74
CA TYR A 131 -12.28 12.10 -0.60
C TYR A 131 -12.26 13.33 -1.51
N ARG A 132 -13.10 14.36 -1.28
CA ARG A 132 -13.08 15.58 -2.10
C ARG A 132 -11.90 16.48 -1.74
N TYR A 133 -11.29 17.05 -2.76
CA TYR A 133 -10.39 18.17 -2.61
C TYR A 133 -11.18 19.48 -2.68
N ALA A 134 -10.75 20.49 -1.92
CA ALA A 134 -11.37 21.82 -1.91
C ALA A 134 -10.93 22.64 -3.14
N ILE A 135 -11.30 22.18 -4.32
CA ILE A 135 -11.11 22.85 -5.62
C ILE A 135 -12.48 23.02 -6.29
N ASP A 136 -12.51 23.69 -7.44
CA ASP A 136 -13.74 23.82 -8.22
C ASP A 136 -14.39 22.46 -8.47
N HIS A 137 -15.65 22.30 -8.06
CA HIS A 137 -16.33 21.01 -8.07
C HIS A 137 -16.68 20.53 -9.48
N GLU A 138 -17.02 21.43 -10.41
CA GLU A 138 -17.34 21.06 -11.79
C GLU A 138 -16.10 20.52 -12.50
N LEU A 139 -14.94 21.14 -12.23
CA LEU A 139 -13.65 20.68 -12.74
C LEU A 139 -13.25 19.34 -12.12
N ALA A 140 -13.44 19.19 -10.79
CA ALA A 140 -13.15 17.95 -10.09
C ALA A 140 -14.00 16.79 -10.62
N ASP A 141 -15.29 16.98 -10.76
CA ASP A 141 -16.23 15.96 -11.27
C ASP A 141 -15.92 15.60 -12.74
N LYS A 142 -15.66 16.60 -13.59
CA LYS A 142 -15.32 16.39 -14.99
C LYS A 142 -14.08 15.51 -15.21
N TYR A 143 -13.07 15.65 -14.35
CA TYR A 143 -11.79 14.94 -14.47
C TYR A 143 -11.60 13.85 -13.41
N SER A 144 -12.64 13.50 -12.65
CA SER A 144 -12.60 12.51 -11.58
C SER A 144 -11.48 12.79 -10.55
N ILE A 145 -11.29 14.08 -10.21
CA ILE A 145 -10.28 14.52 -9.26
C ILE A 145 -10.79 14.35 -7.84
N ARG A 146 -10.31 13.31 -7.17
CA ARG A 146 -10.62 13.01 -5.78
C ARG A 146 -9.48 12.21 -5.14
N ARG A 147 -9.53 12.05 -3.82
CA ARG A 147 -8.72 11.06 -3.12
C ARG A 147 -9.25 9.67 -3.44
N TYR A 148 -8.36 8.77 -3.88
CA TYR A 148 -8.66 7.35 -4.09
C TYR A 148 -8.01 6.49 -3.01
N GLY A 149 -6.77 6.82 -2.60
CA GLY A 149 -5.99 5.98 -1.70
C GLY A 149 -5.46 4.73 -2.39
N PHE A 150 -4.42 4.14 -1.80
CA PHE A 150 -3.73 2.95 -2.35
C PHE A 150 -3.30 2.04 -1.21
N HIS A 151 -2.62 0.93 -1.52
CA HIS A 151 -2.33 -0.14 -0.57
C HIS A 151 -3.60 -0.74 0.07
N GLY A 152 -4.72 -0.66 -0.61
CA GLY A 152 -6.01 -1.11 -0.07
C GLY A 152 -6.02 -2.57 0.31
N SER A 153 -5.36 -3.44 -0.47
CA SER A 153 -5.20 -4.87 -0.14
C SER A 153 -4.47 -5.05 1.19
N SER A 154 -3.39 -4.29 1.42
CA SER A 154 -2.65 -4.32 2.69
C SER A 154 -3.49 -3.77 3.85
N HIS A 155 -4.10 -2.59 3.70
CA HIS A 155 -4.94 -2.01 4.74
C HIS A 155 -6.12 -2.89 5.13
N SER A 156 -6.78 -3.51 4.15
CA SER A 156 -7.87 -4.47 4.36
C SER A 156 -7.39 -5.72 5.12
N PHE A 157 -6.31 -6.33 4.65
CA PHE A 157 -5.74 -7.52 5.28
C PHE A 157 -5.32 -7.26 6.72
N VAL A 158 -4.52 -6.21 6.94
CA VAL A 158 -3.93 -5.88 8.23
C VAL A 158 -4.99 -5.47 9.26
N SER A 159 -6.00 -4.69 8.86
CA SER A 159 -7.09 -4.31 9.76
C SER A 159 -7.92 -5.50 10.21
N ARG A 160 -8.21 -6.44 9.31
CA ARG A 160 -8.90 -7.69 9.62
C ARG A 160 -8.08 -8.57 10.56
N LYS A 161 -6.78 -8.73 10.29
CA LYS A 161 -5.88 -9.50 11.17
C LYS A 161 -5.67 -8.83 12.54
N ALA A 162 -5.66 -7.50 12.61
CA ALA A 162 -5.62 -6.77 13.87
C ALA A 162 -6.93 -6.96 14.68
N ALA A 163 -8.09 -6.91 14.03
CA ALA A 163 -9.37 -7.22 14.68
C ALA A 163 -9.38 -8.65 15.24
N GLU A 164 -8.97 -9.63 14.43
CA GLU A 164 -8.85 -11.04 14.83
C GLU A 164 -7.92 -11.19 16.05
N PHE A 165 -6.74 -10.55 16.01
CA PHE A 165 -5.77 -10.56 17.11
C PHE A 165 -6.35 -10.01 18.43
N LEU A 166 -7.21 -8.99 18.34
CA LEU A 166 -7.89 -8.37 19.48
C LEU A 166 -9.17 -9.11 19.88
N GLY A 167 -9.52 -10.24 19.25
CA GLY A 167 -10.74 -10.98 19.53
C GLY A 167 -12.02 -10.23 19.11
N LYS A 168 -11.92 -9.32 18.14
CA LYS A 168 -13.03 -8.55 17.58
C LYS A 168 -13.45 -9.05 16.23
N LYS A 169 -14.71 -8.77 15.86
CA LYS A 169 -15.13 -8.91 14.47
C LYS A 169 -14.56 -7.73 13.66
N PRO A 170 -14.30 -7.92 12.34
CA PRO A 170 -13.78 -6.84 11.50
C PRO A 170 -14.61 -5.55 11.56
N GLU A 171 -15.95 -5.67 11.57
CA GLU A 171 -16.90 -4.56 11.65
C GLU A 171 -16.94 -3.84 13.00
N GLU A 172 -16.25 -4.34 14.02
CA GLU A 172 -16.12 -3.72 15.34
C GLU A 172 -14.77 -3.01 15.53
N PHE A 173 -13.87 -3.15 14.56
CA PHE A 173 -12.52 -2.62 14.65
C PHE A 173 -12.47 -1.14 14.26
N ASN A 174 -11.93 -0.33 15.17
CA ASN A 174 -11.55 1.07 14.92
C ASN A 174 -10.05 1.21 15.14
N GLY A 175 -9.30 1.63 14.14
CA GLY A 175 -7.85 1.71 14.28
C GLY A 175 -7.18 2.46 13.16
N ILE A 176 -5.87 2.62 13.32
CA ILE A 176 -5.01 3.29 12.35
C ILE A 176 -3.99 2.27 11.86
N VAL A 177 -3.97 2.01 10.56
CA VAL A 177 -2.95 1.17 9.93
C VAL A 177 -1.89 2.04 9.28
N LEU A 178 -0.65 1.85 9.69
CA LEU A 178 0.54 2.50 9.19
C LEU A 178 1.31 1.48 8.32
N HIS A 179 1.06 1.49 7.01
CA HIS A 179 1.81 0.70 6.05
C HIS A 179 3.09 1.46 5.69
N LEU A 180 4.20 1.10 6.31
CA LEU A 180 5.49 1.78 6.17
C LEU A 180 6.47 0.88 5.43
N GLY A 181 6.80 1.25 4.21
CA GLY A 181 7.75 0.56 3.34
C GLY A 181 8.45 1.55 2.41
N ASN A 182 8.97 1.07 1.29
CA ASN A 182 9.50 1.96 0.24
C ASN A 182 8.40 2.86 -0.35
N GLY A 183 7.18 2.32 -0.53
CA GLY A 183 5.93 3.08 -0.55
C GLY A 183 5.35 3.10 0.86
N ALA A 184 4.74 4.22 1.28
CA ALA A 184 4.18 4.33 2.62
C ALA A 184 2.82 5.03 2.60
N SER A 185 1.89 4.55 3.41
CA SER A 185 0.58 5.18 3.61
C SER A 185 0.03 4.90 5.01
N ALA A 186 -0.82 5.80 5.48
CA ALA A 186 -1.62 5.64 6.68
C ALA A 186 -3.10 5.55 6.30
N CYS A 187 -3.89 4.84 7.09
CA CYS A 187 -5.33 4.72 6.89
C CYS A 187 -6.06 4.73 8.24
N ALA A 188 -7.08 5.57 8.35
CA ALA A 188 -8.04 5.56 9.44
C ALA A 188 -9.17 4.58 9.10
N ILE A 189 -9.48 3.67 10.02
CA ILE A 189 -10.45 2.60 9.85
C ILE A 189 -11.47 2.67 10.96
N GLN A 190 -12.74 2.78 10.60
CA GLN A 190 -13.86 2.76 11.52
C GLN A 190 -14.87 1.68 11.12
N GLY A 191 -15.19 0.78 12.06
CA GLY A 191 -16.09 -0.33 11.76
C GLY A 191 -15.58 -1.22 10.61
N GLY A 192 -14.25 -1.43 10.53
CA GLY A 192 -13.61 -2.22 9.48
C GLY A 192 -13.57 -1.57 8.09
N LYS A 193 -13.97 -0.29 7.96
CA LYS A 193 -14.01 0.46 6.71
C LYS A 193 -13.04 1.63 6.73
N SER A 194 -12.38 1.90 5.61
CA SER A 194 -11.56 3.09 5.44
C SER A 194 -12.43 4.34 5.49
N ILE A 195 -12.11 5.27 6.39
CA ILE A 195 -12.76 6.59 6.48
C ILE A 195 -11.87 7.72 6.01
N ASP A 196 -10.53 7.54 6.05
CA ASP A 196 -9.54 8.41 5.42
C ASP A 196 -8.25 7.63 5.15
N THR A 197 -7.43 8.12 4.23
CA THR A 197 -6.11 7.57 3.92
C THR A 197 -5.17 8.66 3.42
N SER A 198 -3.87 8.50 3.68
CA SER A 198 -2.87 9.52 3.39
C SER A 198 -2.55 9.69 1.90
N MET A 199 -2.61 8.62 1.10
CA MET A 199 -2.43 8.75 -0.35
C MET A 199 -3.66 9.38 -1.00
N GLY A 200 -3.44 10.19 -2.02
CA GLY A 200 -4.47 11.02 -2.63
C GLY A 200 -5.05 10.46 -3.93
N MET A 201 -5.15 11.33 -4.93
CA MET A 201 -5.52 10.98 -6.30
C MET A 201 -4.50 10.00 -6.90
N THR A 202 -3.23 10.16 -6.52
CA THR A 202 -2.10 9.30 -6.91
C THR A 202 -1.36 8.83 -5.66
N PRO A 203 -0.45 7.84 -5.78
CA PRO A 203 0.38 7.40 -4.67
C PRO A 203 1.49 8.39 -4.26
N LEU A 204 1.45 9.64 -4.71
CA LEU A 204 2.43 10.68 -4.41
C LEU A 204 2.15 11.38 -3.08
N GLN A 205 0.88 11.77 -2.85
CA GLN A 205 0.45 12.48 -1.64
C GLN A 205 0.66 11.64 -0.38
N GLY A 206 0.85 12.28 0.76
CA GLY A 206 0.85 11.67 2.08
C GLY A 206 2.22 11.59 2.73
N LEU A 207 2.60 10.40 3.16
CA LEU A 207 3.85 10.14 3.87
C LEU A 207 5.07 10.33 2.96
N VAL A 208 6.20 10.67 3.55
CA VAL A 208 7.50 10.61 2.86
C VAL A 208 7.81 9.15 2.55
N MET A 209 8.38 8.88 1.38
CA MET A 209 8.64 7.52 0.89
C MET A 209 10.09 7.39 0.42
N GLY A 210 10.47 6.24 -0.08
CA GLY A 210 11.85 6.01 -0.55
C GLY A 210 12.30 7.00 -1.64
N SER A 211 11.44 7.27 -2.64
CA SER A 211 11.76 8.20 -3.75
C SER A 211 10.67 9.25 -4.00
N ARG A 212 9.53 9.18 -3.32
CA ARG A 212 8.40 10.11 -3.45
C ARG A 212 8.40 11.11 -2.30
N SER A 213 8.07 12.37 -2.61
CA SER A 213 8.11 13.47 -1.64
C SER A 213 7.09 13.33 -0.51
N GLY A 214 5.93 12.70 -0.76
CA GLY A 214 4.76 12.89 0.09
C GLY A 214 4.19 14.31 -0.05
N ASP A 215 3.54 14.78 1.01
CA ASP A 215 2.92 16.11 1.04
C ASP A 215 3.95 17.23 0.89
N ILE A 216 3.64 18.13 -0.02
CA ILE A 216 4.34 19.40 -0.22
C ILE A 216 3.32 20.55 -0.37
N ASP A 217 3.77 21.78 -0.29
CA ASP A 217 2.96 22.91 -0.74
C ASP A 217 2.79 22.83 -2.27
N PRO A 218 1.56 22.77 -2.80
CA PRO A 218 1.31 22.72 -4.25
C PRO A 218 1.96 23.84 -5.05
N ALA A 219 2.19 25.01 -4.43
CA ALA A 219 2.85 26.14 -5.08
C ALA A 219 4.31 25.84 -5.45
N ILE A 220 4.97 24.85 -4.83
CA ILE A 220 6.33 24.43 -5.17
C ILE A 220 6.39 23.95 -6.63
N VAL A 221 5.35 23.26 -7.13
CA VAL A 221 5.28 22.80 -8.52
C VAL A 221 5.40 23.98 -9.48
N PHE A 222 4.57 25.01 -9.29
CA PHE A 222 4.57 26.20 -10.14
C PHE A 222 5.82 27.07 -9.96
N TYR A 223 6.41 27.10 -8.76
CA TYR A 223 7.66 27.77 -8.49
C TYR A 223 8.80 27.15 -9.28
N LEU A 224 8.96 25.81 -9.25
CA LEU A 224 9.99 25.09 -10.00
C LEU A 224 9.83 25.27 -11.52
N MET A 225 8.59 25.29 -12.01
CA MET A 225 8.34 25.53 -13.43
C MET A 225 8.76 26.94 -13.86
N ARG A 226 8.51 27.96 -13.03
CA ARG A 226 8.84 29.37 -13.37
C ARG A 226 10.31 29.71 -13.15
N GLU A 227 10.85 29.34 -11.96
CA GLU A 227 12.17 29.80 -11.53
C GLU A 227 13.30 28.86 -11.94
N ALA A 228 13.03 27.52 -11.95
CA ALA A 228 14.01 26.54 -12.40
C ALA A 228 13.83 26.12 -13.87
N GLY A 229 12.79 26.62 -14.56
CA GLY A 229 12.50 26.33 -15.96
C GLY A 229 12.11 24.87 -16.21
N MET A 230 11.69 24.14 -15.17
CA MET A 230 11.30 22.73 -15.30
C MET A 230 9.96 22.58 -16.02
N SER A 231 9.86 21.60 -16.90
CA SER A 231 8.58 21.17 -17.47
C SER A 231 7.72 20.43 -16.44
N ALA A 232 6.43 20.28 -16.70
CA ALA A 232 5.54 19.50 -15.84
C ALA A 232 6.03 18.05 -15.65
N ASP A 233 6.52 17.41 -16.73
CA ASP A 233 7.05 16.04 -16.68
C ASP A 233 8.33 15.94 -15.82
N GLU A 234 9.19 16.95 -15.87
CA GLU A 234 10.39 17.01 -15.04
C GLU A 234 10.06 17.19 -13.57
N VAL A 235 9.05 18.00 -13.23
CA VAL A 235 8.58 18.15 -11.85
C VAL A 235 7.89 16.88 -11.37
N ASP A 236 7.07 16.22 -12.19
CA ASP A 236 6.48 14.93 -11.86
C ASP A 236 7.56 13.87 -11.59
N ALA A 237 8.56 13.78 -12.45
CA ALA A 237 9.69 12.86 -12.26
C ALA A 237 10.51 13.19 -11.00
N LEU A 238 10.71 14.47 -10.68
CA LEU A 238 11.37 14.91 -9.45
C LEU A 238 10.62 14.40 -8.23
N LEU A 239 9.32 14.67 -8.14
CA LEU A 239 8.52 14.38 -6.96
C LEU A 239 8.27 12.88 -6.77
N ASN A 240 8.16 12.11 -7.86
CA ASN A 240 7.90 10.66 -7.80
C ASN A 240 9.15 9.80 -7.72
N LYS A 241 10.30 10.23 -8.28
CA LYS A 241 11.47 9.35 -8.50
C LYS A 241 12.77 9.87 -7.90
N LYS A 242 12.84 11.15 -7.50
CA LYS A 242 14.09 11.79 -7.06
C LYS A 242 13.94 12.56 -5.75
N SER A 243 12.84 12.35 -5.04
CA SER A 243 12.50 12.99 -3.76
C SER A 243 12.49 11.98 -2.62
N GLY A 244 11.81 12.25 -1.54
CA GLY A 244 11.73 11.37 -0.38
C GLY A 244 13.10 11.12 0.26
N MET A 245 13.30 9.91 0.77
CA MET A 245 14.59 9.52 1.37
C MET A 245 15.74 9.68 0.38
N LEU A 246 15.54 9.29 -0.88
CA LEU A 246 16.54 9.44 -1.94
C LEU A 246 16.92 10.91 -2.15
N GLY A 247 15.95 11.81 -2.21
CA GLY A 247 16.20 13.24 -2.41
C GLY A 247 16.89 13.89 -1.21
N LEU A 248 16.62 13.43 0.00
CA LEU A 248 17.19 13.96 1.24
C LEU A 248 18.59 13.41 1.54
N THR A 249 18.87 12.16 1.18
CA THR A 249 20.09 11.46 1.64
C THR A 249 20.94 10.86 0.51
N GLY A 250 20.42 10.80 -0.71
CA GLY A 250 21.06 10.10 -1.84
C GLY A 250 20.82 8.60 -1.88
N VAL A 251 20.10 8.02 -0.89
CA VAL A 251 19.71 6.60 -0.87
C VAL A 251 18.22 6.44 -0.57
N SER A 252 17.60 5.45 -1.18
CA SER A 252 16.14 5.24 -1.03
C SER A 252 15.78 4.11 -0.06
N ASP A 253 16.72 3.22 0.26
CA ASP A 253 16.50 2.12 1.20
C ASP A 253 16.54 2.66 2.63
N PHE A 254 15.44 2.45 3.36
CA PHE A 254 15.30 2.92 4.73
C PHE A 254 16.37 2.31 5.68
N ARG A 255 16.85 1.11 5.40
CA ARG A 255 17.92 0.45 6.16
C ARG A 255 19.23 1.21 6.03
N ASP A 256 19.60 1.57 4.79
CA ASP A 256 20.81 2.35 4.52
C ASP A 256 20.73 3.73 5.19
N VAL A 257 19.56 4.39 5.13
CA VAL A 257 19.34 5.67 5.82
C VAL A 257 19.52 5.52 7.33
N THR A 258 18.95 4.46 7.92
CA THR A 258 19.05 4.19 9.36
C THR A 258 20.50 3.91 9.79
N GLU A 259 21.23 3.11 9.01
CA GLU A 259 22.65 2.82 9.28
C GLU A 259 23.51 4.08 9.20
N ARG A 260 23.28 4.94 8.19
CA ARG A 260 23.99 6.22 8.03
C ARG A 260 23.67 7.19 9.18
N ALA A 261 22.41 7.27 9.61
CA ALA A 261 22.03 8.08 10.76
C ALA A 261 22.71 7.61 12.04
N ALA A 262 22.78 6.29 12.27
CA ALA A 262 23.50 5.70 13.41
C ALA A 262 25.01 5.96 13.36
N ALA A 263 25.57 6.12 12.17
CA ALA A 263 26.98 6.51 11.96
C ALA A 263 27.22 8.03 12.08
N GLY A 264 26.18 8.84 12.38
CA GLY A 264 26.29 10.30 12.59
C GLY A 264 26.09 11.13 11.31
N ASP A 265 25.57 10.56 10.23
CA ASP A 265 25.22 11.32 9.02
C ASP A 265 24.04 12.26 9.30
N GLN A 266 24.31 13.56 9.34
CA GLN A 266 23.31 14.58 9.67
C GLN A 266 22.12 14.61 8.69
N ALA A 267 22.35 14.39 7.39
CA ALA A 267 21.30 14.35 6.39
C ALA A 267 20.36 13.17 6.61
N ALA A 268 20.91 12.00 6.96
CA ALA A 268 20.14 10.81 7.28
C ALA A 268 19.33 10.98 8.58
N MET A 269 19.91 11.60 9.62
CA MET A 269 19.19 11.89 10.86
C MET A 269 17.99 12.81 10.61
N VAL A 270 18.19 13.92 9.89
CA VAL A 270 17.10 14.85 9.53
C VAL A 270 16.04 14.17 8.65
N ALA A 271 16.44 13.29 7.73
CA ALA A 271 15.49 12.57 6.88
C ALA A 271 14.58 11.64 7.69
N LEU A 272 15.11 10.93 8.70
CA LEU A 272 14.32 10.12 9.63
C LEU A 272 13.37 10.98 10.47
N GLU A 273 13.83 12.14 10.96
CA GLU A 273 12.97 13.09 11.70
C GLU A 273 11.82 13.61 10.84
N ILE A 274 12.07 13.94 9.57
CA ILE A 274 11.04 14.36 8.60
C ILE A 274 10.03 13.23 8.39
N PHE A 275 10.50 11.99 8.18
CA PHE A 275 9.64 10.82 8.00
C PHE A 275 8.75 10.60 9.23
N THR A 276 9.36 10.49 10.41
CA THR A 276 8.65 10.31 11.69
C THR A 276 7.63 11.42 11.93
N SER A 277 8.02 12.67 11.71
CA SER A 277 7.15 13.84 11.87
C SER A 277 5.91 13.74 10.97
N ARG A 278 6.08 13.32 9.72
CA ARG A 278 4.96 13.15 8.78
C ARG A 278 4.04 12.00 9.18
N VAL A 279 4.58 10.87 9.62
CA VAL A 279 3.77 9.74 10.15
C VAL A 279 2.97 10.19 11.38
N ARG A 280 3.61 10.90 12.31
CA ARG A 280 2.95 11.42 13.53
C ARG A 280 1.85 12.45 13.21
N HIS A 281 2.02 13.26 12.16
CA HIS A 281 1.00 14.21 11.71
C HIS A 281 -0.29 13.47 11.31
N TYR A 282 -0.18 12.44 10.46
CA TYR A 282 -1.34 11.62 10.07
C TYR A 282 -1.91 10.82 11.24
N LEU A 283 -1.05 10.25 12.09
CA LEU A 283 -1.49 9.55 13.29
C LEU A 283 -2.35 10.46 14.19
N GLY A 284 -1.90 11.69 14.45
CA GLY A 284 -2.64 12.66 15.26
C GLY A 284 -3.98 13.06 14.64
N ALA A 285 -4.01 13.33 13.32
CA ALA A 285 -5.24 13.64 12.60
C ALA A 285 -6.25 12.48 12.71
N TYR A 286 -5.82 11.26 12.45
CA TYR A 286 -6.68 10.07 12.46
C TYR A 286 -7.15 9.66 13.86
N LEU A 287 -6.36 9.92 14.91
CA LEU A 287 -6.82 9.74 16.30
C LEU A 287 -7.99 10.69 16.61
N VAL A 288 -7.94 11.93 16.11
CA VAL A 288 -9.03 12.91 16.29
C VAL A 288 -10.25 12.52 15.47
N GLU A 289 -10.08 12.10 14.22
CA GLU A 289 -11.20 11.69 13.35
C GLU A 289 -11.94 10.47 13.88
N LEU A 290 -11.20 9.48 14.39
CA LEU A 290 -11.78 8.26 14.95
C LEU A 290 -12.46 8.50 16.30
N GLY A 291 -11.97 9.45 17.11
CA GLY A 291 -12.40 9.67 18.49
C GLY A 291 -12.13 8.48 19.42
N ARG A 292 -12.38 7.26 18.95
CA ARG A 292 -12.04 6.01 19.62
C ARG A 292 -11.13 5.17 18.72
N CYS A 293 -9.97 4.79 19.23
CA CYS A 293 -9.02 3.94 18.56
C CYS A 293 -8.75 2.66 19.39
N ASP A 294 -8.94 1.50 18.80
CA ASP A 294 -8.62 0.21 19.45
C ASP A 294 -7.13 -0.10 19.32
N ALA A 295 -6.53 0.20 18.15
CA ALA A 295 -5.11 -0.04 17.91
C ALA A 295 -4.51 0.88 16.86
N ILE A 296 -3.20 1.15 17.04
CA ILE A 296 -2.27 1.63 16.02
C ILE A 296 -1.52 0.40 15.51
N VAL A 297 -1.56 0.14 14.21
CA VAL A 297 -1.04 -1.08 13.62
C VAL A 297 0.08 -0.75 12.64
N PHE A 298 1.29 -1.20 12.94
CA PHE A 298 2.46 -1.09 12.07
C PHE A 298 2.56 -2.29 11.13
N THR A 299 2.80 -2.03 9.84
CA THR A 299 2.97 -3.04 8.81
C THR A 299 3.88 -2.53 7.69
N GLY A 300 4.21 -3.40 6.74
CA GLY A 300 5.17 -3.11 5.68
C GLY A 300 6.62 -3.19 6.17
N GLY A 301 7.56 -3.21 5.23
CA GLY A 301 8.96 -3.53 5.54
C GLY A 301 9.60 -2.70 6.64
N VAL A 302 9.33 -1.39 6.71
CA VAL A 302 9.79 -0.49 7.78
C VAL A 302 8.96 -0.70 9.04
N GLY A 303 7.61 -0.70 8.93
CA GLY A 303 6.72 -0.87 10.07
C GLY A 303 6.96 -2.18 10.83
N GLU A 304 7.25 -3.27 10.13
CA GLU A 304 7.50 -4.59 10.71
C GLU A 304 8.89 -4.72 11.34
N ASN A 305 9.93 -4.09 10.75
CA ASN A 305 11.32 -4.40 11.09
C ASN A 305 12.08 -3.26 11.79
N ALA A 306 11.63 -2.00 11.70
CA ALA A 306 12.32 -0.85 12.27
C ALA A 306 11.79 -0.49 13.68
N ALA A 307 12.27 -1.16 14.72
CA ALA A 307 11.84 -0.93 16.10
C ALA A 307 12.08 0.52 16.55
N GLY A 308 13.20 1.13 16.16
CA GLY A 308 13.52 2.53 16.46
C GLY A 308 12.50 3.51 15.88
N GLU A 309 12.04 3.24 14.64
CA GLU A 309 11.04 4.09 14.00
C GLU A 309 9.67 3.97 14.68
N ARG A 310 9.24 2.76 15.03
CA ARG A 310 8.00 2.57 15.79
C ARG A 310 8.05 3.30 17.14
N ALA A 311 9.19 3.23 17.83
CA ALA A 311 9.39 3.96 19.10
C ALA A 311 9.34 5.48 18.87
N ALA A 312 9.98 6.00 17.82
CA ALA A 312 9.95 7.43 17.48
C ALA A 312 8.53 7.91 17.14
N VAL A 313 7.77 7.13 16.37
CA VAL A 313 6.36 7.44 16.04
C VAL A 313 5.49 7.46 17.29
N CYS A 314 5.68 6.54 18.22
CA CYS A 314 4.90 6.42 19.46
C CYS A 314 5.43 7.28 20.62
N ALA A 315 6.51 8.05 20.42
CA ALA A 315 7.09 8.85 21.49
C ALA A 315 6.13 9.94 22.01
N ASN A 316 6.10 10.13 23.33
CA ASN A 316 5.32 11.19 24.01
C ASN A 316 3.80 11.10 23.79
N LEU A 317 3.24 9.90 23.66
CA LEU A 317 1.80 9.68 23.46
C LEU A 317 1.09 9.16 24.73
N SER A 318 1.78 9.04 25.86
CA SER A 318 1.22 8.51 27.13
C SER A 318 0.02 9.31 27.62
N ALA A 319 0.02 10.63 27.42
CA ALA A 319 -1.14 11.49 27.76
C ALA A 319 -2.40 11.14 26.93
N LEU A 320 -2.24 10.44 25.81
CA LEU A 320 -3.33 9.93 24.96
C LEU A 320 -3.66 8.45 25.26
N GLY A 321 -3.06 7.88 26.32
CA GLY A 321 -3.24 6.48 26.67
C GLY A 321 -2.55 5.50 25.71
N ILE A 322 -1.51 5.95 25.00
CA ILE A 322 -0.73 5.16 24.05
C ILE A 322 0.68 5.00 24.60
N GLU A 323 1.03 3.79 25.00
CA GLU A 323 2.31 3.50 25.62
C GLU A 323 2.96 2.27 24.99
N LEU A 324 4.14 2.48 24.39
CA LEU A 324 4.94 1.42 23.77
C LEU A 324 5.81 0.75 24.85
N ASP A 325 5.92 -0.57 24.76
CA ASP A 325 6.83 -1.39 25.56
C ASP A 325 8.11 -1.65 24.74
N ASP A 326 9.24 -1.10 25.19
CA ASP A 326 10.51 -1.17 24.48
C ASP A 326 11.04 -2.60 24.32
N GLU A 327 10.84 -3.47 25.33
CA GLU A 327 11.29 -4.87 25.27
C GLU A 327 10.45 -5.66 24.25
N LYS A 328 9.13 -5.55 24.29
CA LYS A 328 8.24 -6.17 23.31
C LYS A 328 8.50 -5.62 21.91
N ASN A 329 8.75 -4.31 21.78
CA ASN A 329 9.05 -3.66 20.51
C ASN A 329 10.35 -4.15 19.86
N ALA A 330 11.36 -4.48 20.66
CA ALA A 330 12.66 -4.98 20.17
C ALA A 330 12.58 -6.41 19.58
N VAL A 331 11.53 -7.17 19.95
CA VAL A 331 11.38 -8.57 19.47
C VAL A 331 11.13 -8.59 17.97
N ARG A 332 11.92 -9.38 17.24
CA ARG A 332 11.69 -9.68 15.81
C ARG A 332 10.82 -10.92 15.67
N SER A 333 9.73 -10.80 14.94
CA SER A 333 8.80 -11.91 14.66
C SER A 333 8.13 -11.71 13.31
N LYS A 334 7.78 -12.81 12.66
CA LYS A 334 6.92 -12.85 11.48
C LYS A 334 5.44 -13.00 11.83
N GLU A 335 5.13 -13.13 13.13
CA GLU A 335 3.77 -13.26 13.63
C GLU A 335 3.23 -11.90 14.10
N ALA A 336 1.91 -11.75 14.07
CA ALA A 336 1.24 -10.60 14.67
C ALA A 336 1.55 -10.54 16.16
N ARG A 337 1.84 -9.34 16.68
CA ARG A 337 2.19 -9.14 18.08
C ARG A 337 1.76 -7.79 18.61
N ASP A 338 1.51 -7.76 19.90
CA ASP A 338 1.27 -6.56 20.68
C ASP A 338 2.58 -6.06 21.30
N ILE A 339 2.91 -4.81 21.04
CA ILE A 339 4.11 -4.14 21.54
C ILE A 339 3.78 -2.97 22.47
N SER A 340 2.54 -2.91 22.95
CA SER A 340 2.14 -1.92 23.95
C SER A 340 2.42 -2.41 25.39
N THR A 341 2.52 -1.45 26.32
CA THR A 341 2.48 -1.76 27.75
C THR A 341 1.11 -2.28 28.16
N ASP A 342 1.02 -2.99 29.28
CA ASP A 342 -0.25 -3.53 29.74
C ASP A 342 -1.29 -2.44 30.07
N PRO A 343 -0.94 -1.25 30.66
CA PRO A 343 -1.88 -0.19 30.94
C PRO A 343 -2.27 0.65 29.69
N SER A 344 -1.63 0.46 28.55
CA SER A 344 -1.96 1.19 27.33
C SER A 344 -3.42 0.99 26.94
N GLN A 345 -4.18 2.07 26.78
CA GLN A 345 -5.60 2.04 26.41
C GLN A 345 -5.78 1.76 24.92
N VAL A 346 -4.89 2.26 24.09
CA VAL A 346 -4.81 1.97 22.66
C VAL A 346 -3.69 0.94 22.46
N ARG A 347 -4.00 -0.20 21.84
CA ARG A 347 -2.97 -1.21 21.60
C ARG A 347 -2.04 -0.76 20.46
N ILE A 348 -0.78 -1.14 20.56
CA ILE A 348 0.21 -0.91 19.48
C ILE A 348 0.58 -2.29 18.94
N LEU A 349 0.18 -2.55 17.70
CA LEU A 349 0.36 -3.85 17.08
C LEU A 349 1.39 -3.78 15.96
N VAL A 350 2.11 -4.88 15.75
CA VAL A 350 2.84 -5.15 14.53
C VAL A 350 2.16 -6.34 13.86
N VAL A 351 1.61 -6.12 12.68
CA VAL A 351 0.90 -7.15 11.91
C VAL A 351 1.54 -7.23 10.53
N PRO A 352 2.25 -8.32 10.21
CA PRO A 352 2.82 -8.49 8.87
C PRO A 352 1.75 -8.49 7.79
N THR A 353 1.99 -7.72 6.72
CA THR A 353 1.09 -7.70 5.57
C THR A 353 1.32 -8.91 4.66
N ASN A 354 0.27 -9.33 3.98
CA ASN A 354 0.33 -10.34 2.92
C ASN A 354 -0.70 -9.99 1.83
N GLU A 355 -0.28 -9.12 0.91
CA GLU A 355 -1.15 -8.62 -0.16
C GLU A 355 -1.53 -9.72 -1.14
N GLU A 356 -0.62 -10.65 -1.43
CA GLU A 356 -0.87 -11.78 -2.32
C GLU A 356 -1.92 -12.73 -1.73
N LEU A 357 -1.86 -13.00 -0.42
CA LEU A 357 -2.89 -13.78 0.26
C LEU A 357 -4.24 -13.06 0.22
N GLU A 358 -4.28 -11.75 0.49
CA GLU A 358 -5.52 -10.99 0.44
C GLU A 358 -6.14 -11.04 -0.97
N ILE A 359 -5.34 -10.88 -2.02
CA ILE A 359 -5.81 -11.00 -3.41
C ILE A 359 -6.35 -12.40 -3.69
N ALA A 360 -5.66 -13.45 -3.22
CA ALA A 360 -6.12 -14.83 -3.37
C ALA A 360 -7.46 -15.08 -2.67
N LEU A 361 -7.61 -14.58 -1.43
CA LEU A 361 -8.85 -14.71 -0.65
C LEU A 361 -10.01 -13.93 -1.29
N GLN A 362 -9.74 -12.75 -1.84
CA GLN A 362 -10.75 -11.97 -2.56
C GLN A 362 -11.14 -12.65 -3.87
N ALA A 363 -10.20 -13.20 -4.61
CA ALA A 363 -10.47 -13.97 -5.83
C ALA A 363 -11.31 -15.21 -5.53
N GLN A 364 -11.00 -15.94 -4.45
CA GLN A 364 -11.74 -17.14 -4.05
C GLN A 364 -13.22 -16.87 -3.77
N ARG A 365 -13.58 -15.69 -3.29
CA ARG A 365 -14.98 -15.36 -2.98
C ARG A 365 -15.87 -15.19 -4.23
N LEU A 366 -15.26 -15.06 -5.41
CA LEU A 366 -15.96 -14.83 -6.68
C LEU A 366 -16.03 -16.06 -7.60
N ILE A 367 -15.38 -17.18 -7.22
CA ILE A 367 -15.28 -18.39 -8.05
C ILE A 367 -16.00 -19.61 -7.46
#